data_2d5d0c803eb132c8fa2a23d5fc2142d6
#
_entry.id   2d5d0c803eb132c8fa2a23d5fc2142d6
#
_cell.length_a   1.000
_cell.length_b   1.000
_cell.length_c   1.000
_cell.angle_alpha   90.00
_cell.angle_beta   90.00
_cell.angle_gamma   90.00
#
_symmetry.space_group_name_H-M   'P 1'
#
loop_
_entity.id
_entity.type
_entity.pdbx_description
1 polymer ?
#
loop_
_entity_poly.entity_id
_entity_poly.type
_entity_poly.pdbx_seq_one_letter_code
_entity_poly.pdbx_strand_id
1 'polypeptide(L)'
;MYKWNVATTKEYGVQEAISPQKQECEYTHINRINLKAGDSHIVSSEGYEMCIALVSGAGHAKVDGCFDEEMKKLDCVYVSADTGCVLTARVDCSFYVAFAKYEGIGQTHFIHFDPDTPLGDFHEIHGEGIFKREVFLMINDKTPASRLMCGYTFGGDACWTSWPPHEHAKTLEETYCYFDMPAPKLGFQFTYLEKNGFYDAVAHPVREGNMVVFP
;
A
#
# COMPACT_ATOMS: atom_id res chain seq x y z
N MET A 1 2.67 20.39 -1.86
CA MET A 1 3.13 19.29 -0.96
C MET A 1 2.22 19.02 0.25
N TYR A 2 1.66 20.01 0.97
CA TYR A 2 0.83 19.73 2.17
C TYR A 2 -0.37 18.81 1.91
N LYS A 3 -1.02 18.88 0.77
CA LYS A 3 -2.14 18.01 0.36
C LYS A 3 -1.72 16.58 0.01
N TRP A 4 -0.43 16.29 -0.03
CA TRP A 4 0.08 14.94 -0.28
C TRP A 4 -0.11 14.00 0.92
N ASN A 5 -0.28 14.53 2.13
CA ASN A 5 -0.62 13.75 3.32
C ASN A 5 -2.14 13.70 3.50
N VAL A 6 -2.69 12.52 3.41
CA VAL A 6 -4.12 12.24 3.55
C VAL A 6 -4.34 11.41 4.80
N ALA A 7 -5.29 11.80 5.64
CA ALA A 7 -5.71 11.01 6.80
C ALA A 7 -6.99 10.24 6.48
N THR A 8 -6.97 8.95 6.71
CA THR A 8 -8.17 8.09 6.65
C THR A 8 -8.67 7.76 8.05
N THR A 9 -9.89 7.28 8.17
CA THR A 9 -10.53 6.96 9.45
C THR A 9 -10.77 5.44 9.59
N LYS A 10 -11.18 5.03 10.80
CA LYS A 10 -11.61 3.64 11.07
C LYS A 10 -13.12 3.45 10.87
N GLU A 11 -13.83 4.43 10.32
CA GLU A 11 -15.25 4.28 9.96
C GLU A 11 -15.42 3.17 8.94
N TYR A 12 -16.47 2.36 9.11
CA TYR A 12 -16.78 1.26 8.20
C TYR A 12 -17.20 1.77 6.82
N GLY A 13 -16.86 1.00 5.80
CA GLY A 13 -17.12 1.32 4.41
C GLY A 13 -15.86 1.64 3.62
N VAL A 14 -16.06 2.20 2.44
CA VAL A 14 -15.00 2.55 1.48
C VAL A 14 -14.67 4.03 1.58
N GLN A 15 -13.40 4.34 1.73
CA GLN A 15 -12.86 5.70 1.71
C GLN A 15 -11.88 5.81 0.55
N GLU A 16 -12.24 6.59 -0.47
CA GLU A 16 -11.30 7.00 -1.51
C GLU A 16 -10.30 7.99 -0.91
N ALA A 17 -9.11 7.51 -0.63
CA ALA A 17 -8.08 8.30 0.04
C ALA A 17 -7.26 9.12 -0.94
N ILE A 18 -6.71 8.49 -1.95
CA ILE A 18 -5.86 9.10 -2.97
C ILE A 18 -6.47 8.88 -4.35
N SER A 19 -6.51 9.94 -5.15
CA SER A 19 -6.89 9.86 -6.55
C SER A 19 -6.30 11.04 -7.32
N PRO A 20 -6.11 10.91 -8.65
CA PRO A 20 -5.63 11.99 -9.52
C PRO A 20 -6.42 13.29 -9.40
N GLN A 21 -7.70 13.23 -9.06
CA GLN A 21 -8.56 14.39 -8.91
C GLN A 21 -8.35 15.16 -7.59
N LYS A 22 -7.80 14.49 -6.56
CA LYS A 22 -7.63 15.06 -5.21
C LYS A 22 -6.20 15.46 -4.91
N GLN A 23 -5.24 14.65 -5.33
CA GLN A 23 -3.81 14.88 -5.13
C GLN A 23 -3.14 15.23 -6.48
N GLU A 24 -1.89 15.67 -6.44
CA GLU A 24 -1.12 16.05 -7.63
C GLU A 24 -0.52 14.82 -8.37
N CYS A 25 -1.04 13.62 -8.14
CA CYS A 25 -0.66 12.40 -8.84
C CYS A 25 -1.40 12.25 -10.18
N GLU A 26 -0.81 11.52 -11.11
CA GLU A 26 -1.39 11.21 -12.42
C GLU A 26 -1.99 9.81 -12.45
N TYR A 27 -1.35 8.85 -11.79
CA TYR A 27 -1.65 7.43 -11.90
C TYR A 27 -2.16 6.81 -10.60
N THR A 28 -1.74 7.33 -9.45
CA THR A 28 -2.00 6.69 -8.16
C THR A 28 -3.46 6.84 -7.73
N HIS A 29 -4.08 5.72 -7.43
CA HIS A 29 -5.40 5.66 -6.81
C HIS A 29 -5.38 4.66 -5.68
N ILE A 30 -5.80 5.08 -4.46
CA ILE A 30 -5.82 4.22 -3.27
C ILE A 30 -7.12 4.42 -2.50
N ASN A 31 -7.75 3.30 -2.17
CA ASN A 31 -8.87 3.23 -1.25
C ASN A 31 -8.46 2.57 0.07
N ARG A 32 -9.07 3.02 1.16
CA ARG A 32 -9.16 2.27 2.40
C ARG A 32 -10.55 1.66 2.51
N ILE A 33 -10.62 0.38 2.87
CA ILE A 33 -11.88 -0.34 3.12
C ILE A 33 -11.84 -0.88 4.54
N ASN A 34 -12.80 -0.49 5.35
CA ASN A 34 -12.99 -1.03 6.70
C ASN A 34 -14.29 -1.84 6.74
N LEU A 35 -14.19 -3.10 7.11
CA LEU A 35 -15.34 -3.99 7.22
C LEU A 35 -15.52 -4.41 8.68
N LYS A 36 -16.78 -4.44 9.12
CA LYS A 36 -17.16 -5.03 10.40
C LYS A 36 -17.18 -6.55 10.27
N ALA A 37 -16.89 -7.24 11.37
CA ALA A 37 -16.97 -8.70 11.43
C ALA A 37 -18.29 -9.24 10.86
N GLY A 38 -18.19 -10.15 9.91
CA GLY A 38 -19.33 -10.75 9.19
C GLY A 38 -19.75 -10.00 7.92
N ASP A 39 -19.31 -8.76 7.70
CA ASP A 39 -19.63 -8.02 6.49
C ASP A 39 -18.81 -8.50 5.30
N SER A 40 -19.36 -8.32 4.11
CA SER A 40 -18.68 -8.59 2.84
C SER A 40 -18.74 -7.36 1.93
N HIS A 41 -17.72 -7.22 1.09
CA HIS A 41 -17.64 -6.16 0.09
C HIS A 41 -17.01 -6.68 -1.19
N ILE A 42 -17.53 -6.26 -2.34
CA ILE A 42 -16.94 -6.59 -3.63
C ILE A 42 -16.08 -5.42 -4.08
N VAL A 43 -14.80 -5.67 -4.27
CA VAL A 43 -13.86 -4.73 -4.91
C VAL A 43 -13.75 -5.12 -6.36
N SER A 44 -14.06 -4.19 -7.24
CA SER A 44 -13.94 -4.38 -8.70
C SER A 44 -13.54 -3.07 -9.36
N SER A 45 -12.92 -3.17 -10.50
CA SER A 45 -12.53 -2.00 -11.29
C SER A 45 -12.48 -2.34 -12.76
N GLU A 46 -13.14 -1.52 -13.57
CA GLU A 46 -13.10 -1.64 -15.03
C GLU A 46 -11.81 -1.03 -15.58
N GLY A 47 -11.02 -1.82 -16.29
CA GLY A 47 -9.77 -1.38 -16.92
C GLY A 47 -8.60 -1.13 -15.98
N TYR A 48 -8.71 -1.45 -14.66
CA TYR A 48 -7.64 -1.28 -13.69
C TYR A 48 -7.28 -2.60 -13.02
N GLU A 49 -5.99 -2.84 -12.84
CA GLU A 49 -5.48 -3.85 -11.92
C GLU A 49 -5.54 -3.35 -10.47
N MET A 50 -5.58 -4.28 -9.53
CA MET A 50 -5.67 -3.95 -8.11
C MET A 50 -4.69 -4.77 -7.28
N CYS A 51 -4.10 -4.14 -6.26
CA CYS A 51 -3.47 -4.83 -5.14
C CYS A 51 -4.31 -4.58 -3.88
N ILE A 52 -4.82 -5.63 -3.28
CA ILE A 52 -5.65 -5.59 -2.07
C ILE A 52 -4.82 -6.15 -0.93
N ALA A 53 -4.44 -5.33 0.03
CA ALA A 53 -3.62 -5.69 1.18
C ALA A 53 -4.44 -5.67 2.47
N LEU A 54 -4.46 -6.76 3.24
CA LEU A 54 -5.09 -6.80 4.55
C LEU A 54 -4.12 -6.26 5.60
N VAL A 55 -4.35 -5.04 6.07
CA VAL A 55 -3.43 -4.37 7.02
C VAL A 55 -3.85 -4.50 8.49
N SER A 56 -5.08 -4.91 8.76
CA SER A 56 -5.57 -5.16 10.12
C SER A 56 -6.69 -6.18 10.13
N GLY A 57 -6.73 -7.05 11.13
CA GLY A 57 -7.77 -8.06 11.30
C GLY A 57 -7.45 -9.39 10.63
N ALA A 58 -8.50 -10.14 10.29
CA ALA A 58 -8.48 -11.39 9.53
C ALA A 58 -9.72 -11.45 8.66
N GLY A 59 -9.59 -11.93 7.45
CA GLY A 59 -10.68 -11.97 6.48
C GLY A 59 -10.56 -13.15 5.54
N HIS A 60 -11.35 -13.08 4.49
CA HIS A 60 -11.38 -14.06 3.43
C HIS A 60 -11.49 -13.31 2.10
N ALA A 61 -10.78 -13.78 1.09
CA ALA A 61 -10.85 -13.22 -0.26
C ALA A 61 -11.18 -14.32 -1.26
N LYS A 62 -12.09 -13.99 -2.17
CA LYS A 62 -12.53 -14.90 -3.21
C LYS A 62 -12.56 -14.19 -4.56
N VAL A 63 -11.99 -14.83 -5.56
CA VAL A 63 -12.16 -14.48 -6.98
C VAL A 63 -12.60 -15.73 -7.72
N ASP A 64 -13.78 -15.68 -8.32
CA ASP A 64 -14.35 -16.82 -9.00
C ASP A 64 -13.43 -17.36 -10.11
N GLY A 65 -13.21 -18.67 -10.08
CA GLY A 65 -12.33 -19.36 -11.02
C GLY A 65 -10.82 -19.19 -10.77
N CYS A 66 -10.42 -18.40 -9.75
CA CYS A 66 -9.01 -18.15 -9.44
C CYS A 66 -8.62 -18.69 -8.06
N PHE A 67 -9.26 -18.22 -6.99
CA PHE A 67 -8.96 -18.65 -5.62
C PHE A 67 -10.14 -18.39 -4.67
N ASP A 68 -10.09 -19.05 -3.51
CA ASP A 68 -11.07 -18.96 -2.41
C ASP A 68 -10.31 -19.20 -1.10
N GLU A 69 -9.74 -18.13 -0.47
CA GLU A 69 -8.68 -18.23 0.54
C GLU A 69 -8.93 -17.37 1.78
N GLU A 70 -8.55 -17.89 2.94
CA GLU A 70 -8.49 -17.12 4.19
C GLU A 70 -7.30 -16.16 4.16
N MET A 71 -7.56 -14.89 4.48
CA MET A 71 -6.56 -13.84 4.59
C MET A 71 -6.11 -13.64 6.03
N LYS A 72 -4.81 -13.65 6.23
CA LYS A 72 -4.16 -13.16 7.44
C LYS A 72 -3.61 -11.76 7.21
N LYS A 73 -3.37 -11.03 8.28
CA LYS A 73 -2.72 -9.72 8.20
C LYS A 73 -1.43 -9.79 7.36
N LEU A 74 -1.27 -8.84 6.46
CA LEU A 74 -0.22 -8.68 5.44
C LEU A 74 -0.35 -9.60 4.22
N ASP A 75 -1.30 -10.52 4.18
CA ASP A 75 -1.62 -11.17 2.90
C ASP A 75 -2.14 -10.15 1.90
N CYS A 76 -1.83 -10.37 0.63
CA CYS A 76 -2.27 -9.55 -0.49
C CYS A 76 -2.99 -10.37 -1.55
N VAL A 77 -3.77 -9.68 -2.34
CA VAL A 77 -4.37 -10.22 -3.56
C VAL A 77 -4.02 -9.31 -4.72
N TYR A 78 -3.45 -9.87 -5.78
CA TYR A 78 -3.40 -9.19 -7.07
C TYR A 78 -4.63 -9.59 -7.89
N VAL A 79 -5.31 -8.59 -8.42
CA VAL A 79 -6.50 -8.80 -9.26
C VAL A 79 -6.29 -8.05 -10.57
N SER A 80 -6.35 -8.78 -11.70
CA SER A 80 -6.33 -8.19 -13.03
C SER A 80 -7.62 -7.42 -13.32
N ALA A 81 -7.62 -6.56 -14.33
CA ALA A 81 -8.79 -5.77 -14.68
C ALA A 81 -10.03 -6.63 -14.98
N ASP A 82 -11.18 -5.99 -14.86
CA ASP A 82 -12.51 -6.54 -15.17
C ASP A 82 -12.87 -7.79 -14.34
N THR A 83 -12.19 -7.95 -13.22
CA THR A 83 -12.38 -9.06 -12.28
C THR A 83 -12.77 -8.51 -10.92
N GLY A 84 -13.79 -9.09 -10.29
CA GLY A 84 -14.21 -8.72 -8.94
C GLY A 84 -13.60 -9.64 -7.88
N CYS A 85 -13.18 -9.07 -6.76
CA CYS A 85 -12.76 -9.80 -5.56
C CYS A 85 -13.78 -9.59 -4.45
N VAL A 86 -14.34 -10.66 -3.91
CA VAL A 86 -15.21 -10.63 -2.74
C VAL A 86 -14.34 -10.71 -1.49
N LEU A 87 -14.39 -9.67 -0.67
CA LEU A 87 -13.76 -9.63 0.66
C LEU A 87 -14.80 -9.90 1.72
N THR A 88 -14.51 -10.77 2.67
CA THR A 88 -15.40 -11.05 3.82
C THR A 88 -14.58 -10.91 5.11
N ALA A 89 -15.06 -10.10 6.05
CA ALA A 89 -14.41 -9.90 7.34
C ALA A 89 -14.71 -11.05 8.31
N ARG A 90 -13.67 -11.72 8.82
CA ARG A 90 -13.80 -12.71 9.91
C ARG A 90 -13.86 -12.04 11.28
N VAL A 91 -13.13 -10.95 11.41
CA VAL A 91 -13.16 -9.98 12.50
C VAL A 91 -13.16 -8.59 11.88
N ASP A 92 -13.27 -7.52 12.65
CA ASP A 92 -13.13 -6.17 12.10
C ASP A 92 -11.82 -6.03 11.33
N CYS A 93 -11.90 -5.64 10.07
CA CYS A 93 -10.77 -5.62 9.13
C CYS A 93 -10.54 -4.25 8.53
N SER A 94 -9.29 -3.97 8.16
CA SER A 94 -8.93 -2.85 7.29
C SER A 94 -8.08 -3.35 6.11
N PHE A 95 -8.47 -2.92 4.92
CA PHE A 95 -7.74 -3.18 3.68
C PHE A 95 -7.27 -1.87 3.07
N TYR A 96 -6.07 -1.88 2.47
CA TYR A 96 -5.64 -0.86 1.54
C TYR A 96 -5.68 -1.46 0.13
N VAL A 97 -6.30 -0.73 -0.79
CA VAL A 97 -6.49 -1.17 -2.17
C VAL A 97 -5.85 -0.15 -3.09
N ALA A 98 -4.76 -0.54 -3.74
CA ALA A 98 -4.12 0.25 -4.77
C ALA A 98 -4.64 -0.17 -6.15
N PHE A 99 -4.83 0.82 -7.02
CA PHE A 99 -5.29 0.62 -8.39
C PHE A 99 -4.29 1.26 -9.35
N ALA A 100 -4.05 0.59 -10.48
CA ALA A 100 -3.33 1.15 -11.61
C ALA A 100 -3.96 0.68 -12.92
N LYS A 101 -3.74 1.43 -14.00
CA LYS A 101 -4.27 1.06 -15.31
C LYS A 101 -3.72 -0.30 -15.74
N TYR A 102 -4.62 -1.20 -16.11
CA TYR A 102 -4.24 -2.51 -16.63
C TYR A 102 -3.79 -2.41 -18.08
N GLU A 103 -2.67 -3.03 -18.43
CA GLU A 103 -2.09 -3.01 -19.77
C GLU A 103 -1.97 -4.42 -20.40
N GLY A 104 -2.81 -5.36 -19.92
CA GLY A 104 -2.86 -6.72 -20.48
C GLY A 104 -1.81 -7.68 -19.90
N ILE A 105 -1.04 -7.26 -18.90
CA ILE A 105 -0.05 -8.09 -18.21
C ILE A 105 -0.51 -8.31 -16.77
N GLY A 106 -0.43 -9.54 -16.28
CA GLY A 106 -0.77 -9.92 -14.92
C GLY A 106 -1.89 -10.94 -14.86
N GLN A 107 -1.82 -11.80 -13.86
CA GLN A 107 -2.80 -12.85 -13.59
C GLN A 107 -3.27 -12.74 -12.16
N THR A 108 -4.57 -12.79 -11.96
CA THR A 108 -5.20 -12.78 -10.63
C THR A 108 -4.69 -13.94 -9.78
N HIS A 109 -4.14 -13.62 -8.62
CA HIS A 109 -3.60 -14.61 -7.69
C HIS A 109 -3.56 -14.09 -6.24
N PHE A 110 -3.51 -15.02 -5.30
CA PHE A 110 -3.34 -14.74 -3.89
C PHE A 110 -1.85 -14.75 -3.53
N ILE A 111 -1.41 -13.87 -2.62
CA ILE A 111 -0.04 -13.73 -2.18
C ILE A 111 -0.01 -13.81 -0.66
N HIS A 112 0.48 -14.92 -0.12
CA HIS A 112 0.70 -15.05 1.32
C HIS A 112 1.91 -14.26 1.76
N PHE A 113 1.76 -13.52 2.86
CA PHE A 113 2.91 -12.93 3.54
C PHE A 113 3.62 -13.97 4.39
N ASP A 114 4.90 -14.18 4.12
CA ASP A 114 5.77 -15.06 4.90
C ASP A 114 6.95 -14.25 5.46
N PRO A 115 7.01 -14.03 6.78
CA PRO A 115 8.12 -13.31 7.41
C PRO A 115 9.46 -14.05 7.29
N ASP A 116 9.43 -15.36 7.02
CA ASP A 116 10.63 -16.20 6.83
C ASP A 116 11.08 -16.25 5.36
N THR A 117 10.49 -15.44 4.48
CA THR A 117 10.95 -15.32 3.07
C THR A 117 12.45 -15.06 3.04
N PRO A 118 13.26 -15.88 2.34
CA PRO A 118 14.70 -15.67 2.24
C PRO A 118 15.04 -14.32 1.60
N LEU A 119 16.18 -13.75 1.99
CA LEU A 119 16.72 -12.55 1.33
C LEU A 119 16.94 -12.81 -0.16
N GLY A 120 16.53 -11.88 -1.00
CA GLY A 120 16.56 -11.95 -2.45
C GLY A 120 15.53 -11.02 -3.08
N ASP A 121 14.98 -11.42 -4.22
CA ASP A 121 14.07 -10.60 -5.04
C ASP A 121 12.80 -10.12 -4.31
N PHE A 122 12.34 -10.84 -3.29
CA PHE A 122 11.10 -10.55 -2.56
C PHE A 122 11.30 -10.08 -1.12
N HIS A 123 12.54 -10.14 -0.60
CA HIS A 123 12.87 -9.74 0.75
C HIS A 123 14.25 -9.10 0.79
N GLU A 124 14.33 -7.86 1.23
CA GLU A 124 15.54 -7.07 1.25
C GLU A 124 15.76 -6.43 2.64
N ILE A 125 17.02 -6.26 3.02
CA ILE A 125 17.42 -5.47 4.19
C ILE A 125 18.32 -4.35 3.71
N HIS A 126 17.94 -3.12 4.01
CA HIS A 126 18.68 -1.92 3.66
C HIS A 126 19.17 -1.19 4.89
N GLY A 127 20.38 -0.58 4.78
CA GLY A 127 20.97 0.24 5.82
C GLY A 127 21.42 -0.53 7.05
N GLU A 128 21.96 0.21 8.01
CA GLU A 128 22.47 -0.31 9.28
C GLU A 128 22.06 0.60 10.45
N GLY A 129 22.05 0.08 11.68
CA GLY A 129 21.71 0.84 12.87
C GLY A 129 20.33 1.51 12.76
N ILE A 130 20.26 2.81 13.00
CA ILE A 130 19.00 3.59 12.93
C ILE A 130 18.48 3.77 11.51
N PHE A 131 19.22 3.39 10.48
CA PHE A 131 18.82 3.43 9.07
C PHE A 131 18.39 2.05 8.56
N LYS A 132 18.43 1.03 9.41
CA LYS A 132 18.03 -0.33 9.00
C LYS A 132 16.54 -0.38 8.76
N ARG A 133 16.16 -0.88 7.59
CA ARG A 133 14.78 -1.24 7.25
C ARG A 133 14.74 -2.60 6.59
N GLU A 134 13.65 -3.27 6.75
CA GLU A 134 13.34 -4.54 6.12
C GLU A 134 12.18 -4.34 5.16
N VAL A 135 12.32 -4.84 3.93
CA VAL A 135 11.38 -4.61 2.84
C VAL A 135 10.94 -5.96 2.28
N PHE A 136 9.64 -6.19 2.28
CA PHE A 136 9.02 -7.34 1.60
C PHE A 136 8.28 -6.84 0.37
N LEU A 137 8.70 -7.31 -0.80
CA LEU A 137 8.10 -6.96 -2.08
C LEU A 137 7.05 -8.02 -2.45
N MET A 138 5.78 -7.67 -2.32
CA MET A 138 4.67 -8.57 -2.63
C MET A 138 4.39 -8.62 -4.13
N ILE A 139 4.53 -7.49 -4.80
CA ILE A 139 4.42 -7.33 -6.26
C ILE A 139 5.63 -6.51 -6.70
N ASN A 140 6.46 -7.06 -7.57
CA ASN A 140 7.67 -6.44 -8.11
C ASN A 140 7.84 -6.80 -9.60
N ASP A 141 9.00 -6.55 -10.16
CA ASP A 141 9.33 -6.85 -11.56
C ASP A 141 9.37 -8.35 -11.91
N LYS A 142 9.36 -9.25 -10.91
CA LYS A 142 9.25 -10.71 -11.09
C LYS A 142 7.80 -11.19 -10.97
N THR A 143 6.90 -10.35 -10.47
CA THR A 143 5.49 -10.67 -10.34
C THR A 143 4.75 -10.15 -11.57
N PRO A 144 4.02 -10.99 -12.32
CA PRO A 144 3.26 -10.53 -13.47
C PRO A 144 2.17 -9.53 -13.07
N ALA A 145 2.46 -8.25 -13.23
CA ALA A 145 1.56 -7.11 -13.04
C ALA A 145 1.82 -6.09 -14.13
N SER A 146 0.84 -5.25 -14.46
CA SER A 146 1.01 -4.24 -15.52
C SER A 146 1.84 -3.05 -15.05
N ARG A 147 1.47 -2.45 -13.92
CA ARG A 147 2.06 -1.20 -13.39
C ARG A 147 2.31 -1.23 -11.90
N LEU A 148 1.54 -2.04 -11.14
CA LEU A 148 1.63 -2.04 -9.68
C LEU A 148 2.94 -2.68 -9.20
N MET A 149 3.59 -1.98 -8.30
CA MET A 149 4.62 -2.50 -7.40
C MET A 149 4.11 -2.24 -5.97
N CYS A 150 4.03 -3.28 -5.15
CA CYS A 150 3.50 -3.18 -3.80
C CYS A 150 4.36 -3.98 -2.84
N GLY A 151 4.54 -3.45 -1.63
CA GLY A 151 5.33 -4.13 -0.61
C GLY A 151 5.12 -3.52 0.77
N TYR A 152 5.83 -4.08 1.73
CA TYR A 152 5.85 -3.62 3.11
C TYR A 152 7.25 -3.22 3.51
N THR A 153 7.36 -2.06 4.18
CA THR A 153 8.62 -1.61 4.77
C THR A 153 8.47 -1.57 6.28
N PHE A 154 9.33 -2.29 6.97
CA PHE A 154 9.37 -2.33 8.42
C PHE A 154 10.64 -1.63 8.93
N GLY A 155 10.45 -0.73 9.88
CA GLY A 155 11.54 -0.10 10.62
C GLY A 155 11.33 -0.26 12.11
N GLY A 156 12.40 -0.11 12.89
CA GLY A 156 12.33 -0.06 14.34
C GLY A 156 11.82 1.28 14.87
N ASP A 157 11.64 1.37 16.17
CA ASP A 157 11.40 2.65 16.84
C ASP A 157 12.62 3.58 16.70
N ALA A 158 12.37 4.88 16.50
CA ALA A 158 13.39 5.91 16.33
C ALA A 158 14.37 5.66 15.16
N CYS A 159 13.88 5.07 14.05
CA CYS A 159 14.69 4.81 12.88
C CYS A 159 14.20 5.57 11.63
N TRP A 160 15.07 5.60 10.61
CA TRP A 160 14.78 6.15 9.29
C TRP A 160 14.52 5.01 8.32
N THR A 161 13.30 4.87 7.83
CA THR A 161 12.90 3.77 6.95
C THR A 161 13.12 4.04 5.47
N SER A 162 13.51 5.27 5.09
CA SER A 162 13.75 5.66 3.70
C SER A 162 15.01 6.52 3.57
N TRP A 163 16.13 6.00 4.05
CA TRP A 163 17.42 6.67 3.97
C TRP A 163 18.38 5.97 2.99
N PRO A 164 19.22 6.68 2.18
CA PRO A 164 19.28 8.14 2.05
C PRO A 164 18.06 8.73 1.33
N PRO A 165 17.82 10.04 1.44
CA PRO A 165 16.82 10.73 0.62
C PRO A 165 17.06 10.47 -0.86
N HIS A 166 16.02 10.14 -1.60
CA HIS A 166 16.08 9.82 -3.03
C HIS A 166 14.77 10.20 -3.71
N GLU A 167 14.76 10.22 -5.02
CA GLU A 167 13.57 10.48 -5.82
C GLU A 167 13.53 9.55 -7.04
N HIS A 168 12.35 9.25 -7.50
CA HIS A 168 12.06 8.50 -8.72
C HIS A 168 10.82 9.03 -9.46
N ALA A 169 10.40 10.25 -9.14
CA ALA A 169 9.21 10.91 -9.66
C ALA A 169 9.14 11.00 -11.21
N LYS A 170 10.26 10.84 -11.90
CA LYS A 170 10.27 10.76 -13.38
C LYS A 170 9.82 9.41 -13.93
N THR A 171 9.79 8.39 -13.10
CA THR A 171 9.51 7.01 -13.49
C THR A 171 8.38 6.37 -12.74
N LEU A 172 8.18 6.74 -11.48
CA LEU A 172 7.20 6.12 -10.59
C LEU A 172 6.57 7.19 -9.69
N GLU A 173 5.26 7.13 -9.52
CA GLU A 173 4.57 7.71 -8.36
C GLU A 173 4.60 6.71 -7.21
N GLU A 174 4.80 7.17 -6.00
CA GLU A 174 4.86 6.33 -4.82
C GLU A 174 3.86 6.80 -3.76
N THR A 175 3.34 5.86 -2.97
CA THR A 175 2.53 6.19 -1.80
C THR A 175 2.93 5.31 -0.62
N TYR A 176 3.23 5.96 0.50
CA TYR A 176 3.37 5.30 1.79
C TYR A 176 2.03 5.31 2.53
N CYS A 177 1.51 4.11 2.84
CA CYS A 177 0.30 3.89 3.61
C CYS A 177 0.69 3.38 5.00
N TYR A 178 0.48 4.19 6.03
CA TYR A 178 0.92 3.87 7.40
C TYR A 178 -0.10 3.04 8.15
N PHE A 179 0.37 1.95 8.75
CA PHE A 179 -0.42 1.06 9.61
C PHE A 179 0.43 0.57 10.79
N ASP A 180 -0.19 -0.10 11.77
CA ASP A 180 0.48 -0.59 12.99
C ASP A 180 1.21 0.49 13.79
N MET A 181 0.66 1.67 13.80
CA MET A 181 1.18 2.79 14.60
C MET A 181 0.15 3.20 15.68
N PRO A 182 -0.06 2.34 16.71
CA PRO A 182 -1.02 2.67 17.77
C PRO A 182 -0.53 3.88 18.58
N ALA A 183 -1.46 4.73 19.02
CA ALA A 183 -1.13 5.86 19.88
C ALA A 183 -0.36 5.40 21.13
N PRO A 184 0.68 6.15 21.57
CA PRO A 184 1.09 7.48 21.12
C PRO A 184 2.12 7.47 19.96
N LYS A 185 2.34 6.36 19.26
CA LYS A 185 3.31 6.26 18.16
C LYS A 185 2.98 7.26 17.06
N LEU A 186 3.99 7.93 16.56
CA LEU A 186 3.93 8.82 15.42
C LEU A 186 5.28 8.77 14.68
N GLY A 187 5.25 9.12 13.40
CA GLY A 187 6.43 9.32 12.59
C GLY A 187 6.37 10.62 11.83
N PHE A 188 7.41 10.90 11.06
CA PHE A 188 7.45 12.00 10.12
C PHE A 188 7.92 11.50 8.76
N GLN A 189 7.15 11.81 7.72
CA GLN A 189 7.57 11.69 6.33
C GLN A 189 8.03 13.06 5.84
N PHE A 190 9.28 13.14 5.41
CA PHE A 190 9.81 14.35 4.80
C PHE A 190 9.67 14.26 3.29
N THR A 191 9.07 15.29 2.68
CA THR A 191 9.04 15.48 1.23
C THR A 191 9.75 16.76 0.90
N TYR A 192 10.47 16.81 -0.21
CA TYR A 192 11.14 18.02 -0.65
C TYR A 192 11.20 18.12 -2.17
N LEU A 193 11.28 19.35 -2.64
CA LEU A 193 11.55 19.67 -4.03
C LEU A 193 12.76 20.61 -4.08
N GLU A 194 13.69 20.33 -4.99
CA GLU A 194 14.73 21.29 -5.28
C GLU A 194 14.19 22.36 -6.24
N LYS A 195 14.31 23.63 -5.82
CA LYS A 195 13.90 24.77 -6.61
C LYS A 195 14.93 25.88 -6.54
N ASN A 196 15.58 26.19 -7.68
CA ASN A 196 16.59 27.24 -7.78
C ASN A 196 17.76 27.09 -6.78
N GLY A 197 18.23 25.87 -6.53
CA GLY A 197 19.30 25.58 -5.58
C GLY A 197 18.90 25.60 -4.11
N PHE A 198 17.59 25.68 -3.81
CA PHE A 198 17.04 25.59 -2.47
C PHE A 198 16.09 24.42 -2.37
N TYR A 199 16.02 23.81 -1.17
CA TYR A 199 15.03 22.78 -0.88
C TYR A 199 13.76 23.41 -0.29
N ASP A 200 12.64 23.20 -0.96
CA ASP A 200 11.31 23.44 -0.40
C ASP A 200 10.86 22.11 0.22
N ALA A 201 10.84 22.03 1.54
CA ALA A 201 10.63 20.80 2.28
C ALA A 201 9.43 20.88 3.23
N VAL A 202 8.70 19.77 3.35
CA VAL A 202 7.58 19.60 4.27
C VAL A 202 7.79 18.36 5.14
N ALA A 203 7.62 18.52 6.45
CA ALA A 203 7.53 17.40 7.38
C ALA A 203 6.04 17.04 7.58
N HIS A 204 5.64 15.87 7.13
CA HIS A 204 4.29 15.35 7.32
C HIS A 204 4.26 14.50 8.59
N PRO A 205 3.54 14.90 9.66
CA PRO A 205 3.30 13.98 10.76
C PRO A 205 2.43 12.83 10.28
N VAL A 206 2.85 11.60 10.59
CA VAL A 206 2.15 10.39 10.17
C VAL A 206 1.89 9.46 11.35
N ARG A 207 0.76 8.78 11.28
CA ARG A 207 0.32 7.75 12.21
C ARG A 207 -0.55 6.74 11.45
N GLU A 208 -1.03 5.73 12.14
CA GLU A 208 -1.96 4.75 11.55
C GLU A 208 -3.10 5.45 10.77
N GLY A 209 -3.26 5.05 9.51
CA GLY A 209 -4.29 5.59 8.61
C GLY A 209 -3.87 6.80 7.80
N ASN A 210 -2.68 7.38 8.03
CA ASN A 210 -2.14 8.37 7.11
C ASN A 210 -1.61 7.70 5.83
N MET A 211 -1.72 8.43 4.73
CA MET A 211 -1.13 8.09 3.44
C MET A 211 -0.42 9.32 2.89
N VAL A 212 0.82 9.16 2.46
CA VAL A 212 1.59 10.25 1.84
C VAL A 212 1.93 9.85 0.41
N VAL A 213 1.44 10.61 -0.54
CA VAL A 213 1.71 10.40 -1.97
C VAL A 213 2.89 11.25 -2.42
N PHE A 214 3.69 10.70 -3.30
CA PHE A 214 4.81 11.34 -4.01
C PHE A 214 4.48 11.32 -5.50
N PRO A 215 3.95 12.44 -6.04
CA PRO A 215 3.58 12.54 -7.45
C PRO A 215 4.75 12.46 -8.40
#